data_7bce4a62a5ef9bc2884491b21295ffbb
#
_entry.id   7bce4a62a5ef9bc2884491b21295ffbb
#
_cell.length_a   1.000
_cell.length_b   1.000
_cell.length_c   1.000
_cell.angle_alpha   90.00
_cell.angle_beta   90.00
_cell.angle_gamma   90.00
#
_symmetry.space_group_name_H-M   'P 1'
#
loop_
_entity.id
_entity.type
_entity.pdbx_description
1 polymer ?
#
loop_
_entity_poly.entity_id
_entity_poly.type
_entity_poly.pdbx_seq_one_letter_code
_entity_poly.pdbx_strand_id
1 'polypeptide(L)'
;SRLCETCVDLGCGTGEVVELLRHNCREVIGVDGSPRMLELARRRFGEDSAGVSLRIGELDHLPLRDGEADFACINLVLHHLSRPEDALREIARVVRPDGLLLISDFDRHQQENMRAVYGDRWLGFTREDLDAMLRGAGFESVEYRREDVRMGLALHLVLARHTS
;
A
#
# COMPACT_ATOMS: atom_id res chain seq x y z
N SER A 1 11.96 18.29 10.05
CA SER A 1 11.15 17.50 10.99
C SER A 1 10.66 16.25 10.26
N ARG A 2 10.70 15.10 10.91
CA ARG A 2 10.14 13.85 10.35
C ARG A 2 8.62 13.96 10.32
N LEU A 3 8.00 13.41 9.26
CA LEU A 3 6.54 13.46 9.09
C LEU A 3 5.81 12.48 10.01
N CYS A 4 6.41 11.33 10.33
CA CYS A 4 5.84 10.32 11.23
C CYS A 4 6.91 9.45 11.88
N GLU A 5 6.53 8.71 12.93
CA GLU A 5 7.41 7.76 13.61
C GLU A 5 7.54 6.46 12.82
N THR A 6 6.43 5.78 12.51
CA THR A 6 6.41 4.49 11.82
C THR A 6 5.57 4.53 10.55
N CYS A 7 6.21 4.27 9.42
CA CYS A 7 5.57 4.05 8.12
C CYS A 7 5.58 2.59 7.74
N VAL A 8 4.55 2.14 7.01
CA VAL A 8 4.49 0.79 6.44
C VAL A 8 4.22 0.86 4.94
N ASP A 9 5.04 0.18 4.14
CA ASP A 9 4.82 -0.05 2.71
C ASP A 9 4.35 -1.49 2.49
N LEU A 10 3.12 -1.62 2.02
CA LEU A 10 2.38 -2.88 1.89
C LEU A 10 2.46 -3.40 0.45
N GLY A 11 3.08 -4.57 0.27
CA GLY A 11 3.48 -5.05 -1.04
C GLY A 11 4.72 -4.30 -1.55
N CYS A 12 5.73 -4.18 -0.70
CA CYS A 12 6.87 -3.28 -0.94
C CYS A 12 7.78 -3.70 -2.10
N GLY A 13 7.65 -4.93 -2.60
CA GLY A 13 8.44 -5.42 -3.73
C GLY A 13 9.94 -5.24 -3.49
N THR A 14 10.59 -4.54 -4.41
CA THR A 14 12.04 -4.25 -4.36
C THR A 14 12.40 -3.03 -3.51
N GLY A 15 11.43 -2.43 -2.79
CA GLY A 15 11.66 -1.39 -1.80
C GLY A 15 11.79 0.04 -2.34
N GLU A 16 11.23 0.33 -3.52
CA GLU A 16 11.29 1.68 -4.10
C GLU A 16 10.54 2.72 -3.27
N VAL A 17 9.34 2.37 -2.81
CA VAL A 17 8.54 3.26 -1.95
C VAL A 17 9.14 3.33 -0.54
N VAL A 18 9.67 2.21 -0.01
CA VAL A 18 10.43 2.21 1.26
C VAL A 18 11.57 3.21 1.21
N GLU A 19 12.33 3.27 0.09
CA GLU A 19 13.42 4.24 -0.09
C GLU A 19 12.93 5.69 -0.05
N LEU A 20 11.77 5.98 -0.63
CA LEU A 20 11.18 7.33 -0.55
C LEU A 20 10.73 7.69 0.86
N LEU A 21 10.12 6.74 1.58
CA LEU A 21 9.58 6.95 2.92
C LEU A 21 10.66 7.14 3.99
N ARG A 22 11.81 6.44 3.88
CA ARG A 22 12.86 6.48 4.90
C ARG A 22 13.46 7.86 5.14
N HIS A 23 13.35 8.76 4.17
CA HIS A 23 13.82 10.14 4.32
C HIS A 23 12.86 10.99 5.16
N ASN A 24 11.63 10.55 5.35
CA ASN A 24 10.56 11.31 6.00
C ASN A 24 10.07 10.68 7.31
N CYS A 25 10.34 9.40 7.54
CA CYS A 25 9.89 8.65 8.70
C CYS A 25 11.09 8.19 9.54
N ARG A 26 10.85 7.92 10.82
CA ARG A 26 11.89 7.39 11.73
C ARG A 26 12.16 5.92 11.45
N GLU A 27 11.09 5.16 11.28
CA GLU A 27 11.12 3.75 10.94
C GLU A 27 10.22 3.49 9.75
N VAL A 28 10.69 2.69 8.79
CA VAL A 28 9.89 2.23 7.65
C VAL A 28 9.90 0.71 7.63
N ILE A 29 8.71 0.13 7.60
CA ILE A 29 8.52 -1.31 7.52
C ILE A 29 8.02 -1.64 6.12
N GLY A 30 8.79 -2.41 5.36
CA GLY A 30 8.34 -2.98 4.10
C GLY A 30 7.80 -4.39 4.32
N VAL A 31 6.59 -4.67 3.84
CA VAL A 31 5.97 -6.01 3.89
C VAL A 31 5.74 -6.52 2.48
N ASP A 32 6.17 -7.74 2.21
CA ASP A 32 5.91 -8.44 0.94
C ASP A 32 5.81 -9.94 1.16
N GLY A 33 4.96 -10.62 0.40
CA GLY A 33 4.80 -12.09 0.46
C GLY A 33 5.91 -12.85 -0.26
N SER A 34 6.73 -12.18 -1.08
CA SER A 34 7.79 -12.80 -1.86
C SER A 34 9.15 -12.68 -1.18
N PRO A 35 9.77 -13.80 -0.74
CA PRO A 35 11.14 -13.80 -0.20
C PRO A 35 12.15 -13.22 -1.19
N ARG A 36 11.95 -13.48 -2.49
CA ARG A 36 12.83 -12.97 -3.55
C ARG A 36 12.77 -11.45 -3.66
N MET A 37 11.57 -10.86 -3.58
CA MET A 37 11.41 -9.40 -3.60
C MET A 37 12.08 -8.77 -2.39
N LEU A 38 11.91 -9.33 -1.21
CA LEU A 38 12.56 -8.85 0.01
C LEU A 38 14.09 -8.98 -0.04
N GLU A 39 14.61 -10.00 -0.70
CA GLU A 39 16.04 -10.12 -0.91
C GLU A 39 16.58 -9.00 -1.82
N LEU A 40 15.87 -8.68 -2.91
CA LEU A 40 16.22 -7.56 -3.79
C LEU A 40 16.12 -6.22 -3.05
N ALA A 41 15.10 -6.05 -2.21
CA ALA A 41 14.97 -4.87 -1.35
C ALA A 41 16.15 -4.75 -0.37
N ARG A 42 16.57 -5.84 0.29
CA ARG A 42 17.76 -5.84 1.17
C ARG A 42 19.03 -5.42 0.42
N ARG A 43 19.20 -5.88 -0.81
CA ARG A 43 20.34 -5.49 -1.65
C ARG A 43 20.29 -4.02 -2.03
N ARG A 44 19.12 -3.44 -2.22
CA ARG A 44 18.95 -2.00 -2.50
C ARG A 44 19.46 -1.14 -1.36
N PHE A 45 19.14 -1.51 -0.11
CA PHE A 45 19.55 -0.74 1.07
C PHE A 45 21.00 -1.03 1.49
N GLY A 46 21.53 -2.22 1.17
CA GLY A 46 22.90 -2.61 1.50
C GLY A 46 23.19 -2.47 2.99
N GLU A 47 24.32 -1.82 3.31
CA GLU A 47 24.71 -1.51 4.69
C GLU A 47 23.93 -0.31 5.28
N ASP A 48 23.33 0.51 4.43
CA ASP A 48 22.53 1.68 4.83
C ASP A 48 21.05 1.31 5.04
N SER A 49 20.82 0.39 5.95
CA SER A 49 19.48 -0.09 6.31
C SER A 49 18.93 0.51 7.62
N ALA A 50 19.58 1.54 8.15
CA ALA A 50 19.13 2.18 9.40
C ALA A 50 17.71 2.70 9.29
N GLY A 51 16.84 2.28 10.22
CA GLY A 51 15.41 2.64 10.23
C GLY A 51 14.57 1.91 9.19
N VAL A 52 15.10 0.89 8.50
CA VAL A 52 14.34 0.04 7.55
C VAL A 52 14.21 -1.38 8.11
N SER A 53 12.99 -1.88 8.17
CA SER A 53 12.66 -3.26 8.53
C SER A 53 11.91 -3.93 7.39
N LEU A 54 12.36 -5.10 6.93
CA LEU A 54 11.70 -5.86 5.88
C LEU A 54 11.12 -7.13 6.47
N ARG A 55 9.80 -7.31 6.33
CA ARG A 55 9.07 -8.43 6.91
C ARG A 55 8.33 -9.21 5.82
N ILE A 56 8.42 -10.54 5.87
CA ILE A 56 7.61 -11.40 5.03
C ILE A 56 6.21 -11.53 5.61
N GLY A 57 5.18 -11.38 4.78
CA GLY A 57 3.79 -11.51 5.20
C GLY A 57 2.80 -11.28 4.07
N GLU A 58 1.60 -11.81 4.27
CA GLU A 58 0.46 -11.62 3.36
C GLU A 58 -0.37 -10.41 3.80
N LEU A 59 -1.05 -9.77 2.86
CA LEU A 59 -1.77 -8.52 3.12
C LEU A 59 -3.07 -8.71 3.92
N ASP A 60 -3.61 -9.92 3.95
CA ASP A 60 -4.74 -10.30 4.77
C ASP A 60 -4.32 -10.82 6.16
N HIS A 61 -3.02 -10.91 6.42
CA HIS A 61 -2.44 -11.29 7.70
C HIS A 61 -1.05 -10.66 7.90
N LEU A 62 -1.04 -9.39 8.26
CA LEU A 62 0.18 -8.58 8.33
C LEU A 62 1.04 -8.92 9.56
N PRO A 63 2.37 -9.02 9.39
CA PRO A 63 3.31 -9.28 10.49
C PRO A 63 3.57 -8.00 11.32
N LEU A 64 2.50 -7.33 11.74
CA LEU A 64 2.51 -6.09 12.51
C LEU A 64 1.53 -6.20 13.67
N ARG A 65 1.81 -5.46 14.74
CA ARG A 65 0.91 -5.31 15.90
C ARG A 65 -0.24 -4.34 15.57
N ASP A 66 -1.28 -4.43 16.37
CA ASP A 66 -2.39 -3.47 16.32
C ASP A 66 -1.87 -2.06 16.57
N GLY A 67 -2.24 -1.12 15.71
CA GLY A 67 -1.86 0.28 15.82
C GLY A 67 -0.36 0.57 15.72
N GLU A 68 0.45 -0.31 15.11
CA GLU A 68 1.91 -0.13 15.00
C GLU A 68 2.29 1.00 14.03
N ALA A 69 1.44 1.31 13.05
CA ALA A 69 1.75 2.28 12.00
C ALA A 69 1.02 3.62 12.17
N ASP A 70 1.75 4.71 12.04
CA ASP A 70 1.19 6.06 11.90
C ASP A 70 0.68 6.31 10.48
N PHE A 71 1.39 5.73 9.52
CA PHE A 71 1.12 5.86 8.09
C PHE A 71 1.34 4.53 7.40
N ALA A 72 0.41 4.14 6.55
CA ALA A 72 0.57 3.02 5.65
C ALA A 72 0.39 3.47 4.20
N CYS A 73 1.09 2.81 3.29
CA CYS A 73 0.83 2.95 1.86
C CYS A 73 0.69 1.57 1.20
N ILE A 74 -0.14 1.52 0.16
CA ILE A 74 -0.31 0.38 -0.73
C ILE A 74 -0.34 0.90 -2.15
N ASN A 75 0.65 0.50 -2.95
CA ASN A 75 0.87 1.05 -4.27
C ASN A 75 0.81 -0.03 -5.34
N LEU A 76 -0.20 0.02 -6.22
CA LEU A 76 -0.40 -0.90 -7.34
C LEU A 76 -0.47 -2.37 -6.91
N VAL A 77 -1.18 -2.65 -5.83
CA VAL A 77 -1.30 -4.00 -5.23
C VAL A 77 -2.75 -4.48 -5.12
N LEU A 78 -3.71 -3.60 -4.80
CA LEU A 78 -5.09 -4.00 -4.55
C LEU A 78 -5.71 -4.77 -5.73
N HIS A 79 -5.40 -4.38 -6.96
CA HIS A 79 -5.91 -5.04 -8.17
C HIS A 79 -5.40 -6.48 -8.37
N HIS A 80 -4.37 -6.91 -7.64
CA HIS A 80 -3.89 -8.30 -7.63
C HIS A 80 -4.60 -9.17 -6.60
N LEU A 81 -5.24 -8.58 -5.59
CA LEU A 81 -5.83 -9.30 -4.48
C LEU A 81 -7.17 -9.92 -4.87
N SER A 82 -7.43 -11.14 -4.41
CA SER A 82 -8.73 -11.79 -4.60
C SER A 82 -9.83 -11.10 -3.80
N ARG A 83 -9.50 -10.60 -2.62
CA ARG A 83 -10.40 -9.92 -1.67
C ARG A 83 -9.74 -8.67 -1.09
N PRO A 84 -9.77 -7.54 -1.82
CA PRO A 84 -9.17 -6.28 -1.35
C PRO A 84 -9.69 -5.80 0.00
N GLU A 85 -10.97 -6.10 0.30
CA GLU A 85 -11.62 -5.71 1.56
C GLU A 85 -10.99 -6.39 2.78
N ASP A 86 -10.49 -7.64 2.64
CA ASP A 86 -9.82 -8.35 3.73
C ASP A 86 -8.48 -7.68 4.05
N ALA A 87 -7.73 -7.30 3.01
CA ALA A 87 -6.49 -6.55 3.17
C ALA A 87 -6.75 -5.18 3.83
N LEU A 88 -7.77 -4.44 3.41
CA LEU A 88 -8.09 -3.14 4.01
C LEU A 88 -8.50 -3.24 5.48
N ARG A 89 -9.22 -4.29 5.88
CA ARG A 89 -9.52 -4.54 7.30
C ARG A 89 -8.26 -4.85 8.12
N GLU A 90 -7.35 -5.60 7.55
CA GLU A 90 -6.07 -5.89 8.20
C GLU A 90 -5.18 -4.64 8.29
N ILE A 91 -5.20 -3.79 7.26
CA ILE A 91 -4.54 -2.48 7.29
C ILE A 91 -5.16 -1.59 8.38
N ALA A 92 -6.48 -1.58 8.55
CA ALA A 92 -7.14 -0.85 9.63
C ALA A 92 -6.69 -1.33 11.01
N ARG A 93 -6.46 -2.62 11.20
CA ARG A 93 -5.93 -3.15 12.45
C ARG A 93 -4.55 -2.59 12.79
N VAL A 94 -3.67 -2.48 11.79
CA VAL A 94 -2.26 -2.09 12.02
C VAL A 94 -2.05 -0.59 12.00
N VAL A 95 -2.91 0.18 11.34
CA VAL A 95 -2.87 1.66 11.37
C VAL A 95 -3.56 2.14 12.64
N ARG A 96 -2.86 2.96 13.42
CA ARG A 96 -3.43 3.52 14.65
C ARG A 96 -4.65 4.41 14.38
N PRO A 97 -5.52 4.64 15.38
CA PRO A 97 -6.56 5.67 15.30
C PRO A 97 -5.97 7.02 14.86
N ASP A 98 -6.70 7.71 13.98
CA ASP A 98 -6.26 8.94 13.31
C ASP A 98 -5.01 8.80 12.41
N GLY A 99 -4.47 7.59 12.25
CA GLY A 99 -3.41 7.30 11.29
C GLY A 99 -3.90 7.39 9.85
N LEU A 100 -2.96 7.44 8.92
CA LEU A 100 -3.26 7.67 7.51
C LEU A 100 -2.91 6.44 6.64
N LEU A 101 -3.72 6.22 5.61
CA LEU A 101 -3.51 5.25 4.55
C LEU A 101 -3.47 5.96 3.20
N LEU A 102 -2.40 5.77 2.44
CA LEU A 102 -2.32 6.18 1.04
C LEU A 102 -2.53 4.97 0.14
N ILE A 103 -3.52 5.05 -0.74
CA ILE A 103 -3.77 4.07 -1.80
C ILE A 103 -3.40 4.69 -3.14
N SER A 104 -2.64 3.96 -3.93
CA SER A 104 -2.43 4.21 -5.35
C SER A 104 -2.81 2.96 -6.13
N ASP A 105 -3.82 3.05 -6.98
CA ASP A 105 -4.22 1.92 -7.83
C ASP A 105 -4.91 2.39 -9.12
N PHE A 106 -5.08 1.49 -10.07
CA PHE A 106 -5.65 1.81 -11.37
C PHE A 106 -7.12 2.21 -11.28
N ASP A 107 -7.45 3.31 -11.98
CA ASP A 107 -8.83 3.59 -12.38
C ASP A 107 -9.33 2.49 -13.32
N ARG A 108 -10.62 2.18 -13.26
CA ARG A 108 -11.21 1.09 -14.06
C ARG A 108 -10.93 1.29 -15.54
N HIS A 109 -10.42 0.24 -16.18
CA HIS A 109 -10.07 0.22 -17.58
C HIS A 109 -10.53 -1.10 -18.25
N GLN A 110 -10.37 -1.19 -19.58
CA GLN A 110 -10.81 -2.33 -20.37
C GLN A 110 -9.65 -3.11 -21.02
N GLN A 111 -8.43 -2.95 -20.51
CA GLN A 111 -7.24 -3.62 -21.06
C GLN A 111 -7.15 -5.07 -20.55
N GLU A 112 -7.93 -5.96 -21.14
CA GLU A 112 -8.02 -7.38 -20.72
C GLU A 112 -6.68 -8.13 -20.78
N ASN A 113 -5.75 -7.69 -21.63
CA ASN A 113 -4.41 -8.27 -21.70
C ASN A 113 -3.63 -8.12 -20.37
N MET A 114 -3.99 -7.17 -19.52
CA MET A 114 -3.35 -6.98 -18.21
C MET A 114 -3.54 -8.21 -17.31
N ARG A 115 -4.68 -8.90 -17.42
CA ARG A 115 -4.93 -10.14 -16.70
C ARG A 115 -3.93 -11.24 -17.07
N ALA A 116 -3.67 -11.41 -18.36
CA ALA A 116 -2.78 -12.46 -18.87
C ALA A 116 -1.30 -12.12 -18.64
N VAL A 117 -0.90 -10.86 -18.81
CA VAL A 117 0.50 -10.42 -18.75
C VAL A 117 0.97 -10.16 -17.33
N TYR A 118 0.12 -9.52 -16.50
CA TYR A 118 0.50 -9.06 -15.15
C TYR A 118 -0.23 -9.79 -14.02
N GLY A 119 -1.18 -10.67 -14.34
CA GLY A 119 -1.95 -11.42 -13.34
C GLY A 119 -2.99 -10.58 -12.60
N ASP A 120 -3.46 -9.49 -13.22
CA ASP A 120 -4.45 -8.61 -12.62
C ASP A 120 -5.77 -9.35 -12.41
N ARG A 121 -6.26 -9.37 -11.20
CA ARG A 121 -7.59 -9.92 -10.88
C ARG A 121 -8.69 -8.91 -11.18
N TRP A 122 -8.39 -7.64 -10.92
CA TRP A 122 -9.27 -6.50 -11.18
C TRP A 122 -8.65 -5.61 -12.25
N LEU A 123 -9.47 -5.14 -13.19
CA LEU A 123 -9.05 -4.13 -14.17
C LEU A 123 -9.26 -2.72 -13.61
N GLY A 124 -8.65 -2.47 -12.47
CA GLY A 124 -8.81 -1.24 -11.71
C GLY A 124 -10.14 -1.14 -10.96
N PHE A 125 -10.33 -0.05 -10.28
CA PHE A 125 -11.48 0.24 -9.44
C PHE A 125 -12.09 1.57 -9.84
N THR A 126 -13.39 1.77 -9.64
CA THR A 126 -13.95 3.12 -9.67
C THR A 126 -13.64 3.84 -8.35
N ARG A 127 -13.76 5.16 -8.34
CA ARG A 127 -13.64 5.93 -7.10
C ARG A 127 -14.67 5.47 -6.07
N GLU A 128 -15.88 5.22 -6.51
CA GLU A 128 -16.98 4.75 -5.65
C GLU A 128 -16.67 3.39 -5.03
N ASP A 129 -16.05 2.47 -5.79
CA ASP A 129 -15.59 1.18 -5.27
C ASP A 129 -14.56 1.37 -4.15
N LEU A 130 -13.54 2.22 -4.38
CA LEU A 130 -12.50 2.51 -3.39
C LEU A 130 -13.07 3.17 -2.14
N ASP A 131 -13.94 4.17 -2.29
CA ASP A 131 -14.58 4.85 -1.16
C ASP A 131 -15.48 3.90 -0.36
N ALA A 132 -16.18 2.97 -1.02
CA ALA A 132 -17.00 1.96 -0.34
C ALA A 132 -16.14 0.96 0.45
N MET A 133 -15.06 0.45 -0.15
CA MET A 133 -14.12 -0.46 0.51
C MET A 133 -13.43 0.21 1.71
N LEU A 134 -13.00 1.45 1.56
CA LEU A 134 -12.37 2.24 2.63
C LEU A 134 -13.32 2.43 3.80
N ARG A 135 -14.56 2.90 3.55
CA ARG A 135 -15.55 3.06 4.61
C ARG A 135 -15.87 1.73 5.30
N GLY A 136 -15.97 0.65 4.55
CA GLY A 136 -16.21 -0.69 5.10
C GLY A 136 -15.08 -1.19 6.01
N ALA A 137 -13.88 -0.66 5.85
CA ALA A 137 -12.70 -0.96 6.68
C ALA A 137 -12.44 0.07 7.79
N GLY A 138 -13.27 1.12 7.93
CA GLY A 138 -13.09 2.15 8.97
C GLY A 138 -12.18 3.30 8.55
N PHE A 139 -12.07 3.56 7.25
CA PHE A 139 -11.33 4.71 6.73
C PHE A 139 -12.26 5.72 6.08
N GLU A 140 -11.89 7.00 6.17
CA GLU A 140 -12.54 8.10 5.47
C GLU A 140 -11.54 8.77 4.52
N SER A 141 -11.91 8.93 3.25
CA SER A 141 -11.11 9.66 2.27
C SER A 141 -11.00 11.12 2.65
N VAL A 142 -9.77 11.64 2.78
CA VAL A 142 -9.50 13.05 3.13
C VAL A 142 -8.88 13.83 1.97
N GLU A 143 -8.20 13.17 1.05
CA GLU A 143 -7.69 13.76 -0.18
C GLU A 143 -7.79 12.74 -1.32
N TYR A 144 -8.12 13.24 -2.50
CA TYR A 144 -8.21 12.41 -3.71
C TYR A 144 -7.62 13.15 -4.91
N ARG A 145 -6.85 12.39 -5.70
CA ARG A 145 -6.37 12.82 -7.03
C ARG A 145 -6.54 11.69 -8.02
N ARG A 146 -6.72 12.05 -9.26
CA ARG A 146 -6.68 11.14 -10.41
C ARG A 146 -5.60 11.62 -11.36
N GLU A 147 -4.67 10.75 -11.70
CA GLU A 147 -3.53 11.06 -12.55
C GLU A 147 -3.54 10.17 -13.79
N ASP A 148 -3.51 10.77 -14.97
CA ASP A 148 -3.34 10.03 -16.20
C ASP A 148 -1.89 9.55 -16.33
N VAL A 149 -1.72 8.27 -16.63
CA VAL A 149 -0.42 7.64 -16.81
C VAL A 149 -0.27 7.11 -18.23
N ARG A 150 0.85 6.48 -18.53
CA ARG A 150 1.11 5.95 -19.87
C ARG A 150 0.10 4.88 -20.27
N MET A 151 -0.01 4.62 -21.59
CA MET A 151 -0.85 3.58 -22.19
C MET A 151 -2.36 3.80 -22.03
N GLY A 152 -2.81 5.05 -21.83
CA GLY A 152 -4.24 5.35 -21.67
C GLY A 152 -4.84 4.86 -20.36
N LEU A 153 -3.99 4.58 -19.38
CA LEU A 153 -4.39 4.25 -18.02
C LEU A 153 -4.44 5.50 -17.14
N ALA A 154 -5.12 5.42 -16.02
CA ALA A 154 -5.09 6.42 -14.97
C ALA A 154 -4.96 5.75 -13.60
N LEU A 155 -4.47 6.50 -12.64
CA LEU A 155 -4.35 6.09 -11.25
C LEU A 155 -5.25 6.93 -10.36
N HIS A 156 -5.87 6.29 -9.41
CA HIS A 156 -6.41 6.92 -8.21
C HIS A 156 -5.29 7.05 -7.18
N LEU A 157 -5.20 8.22 -6.57
CA LEU A 157 -4.40 8.50 -5.39
C LEU A 157 -5.37 8.93 -4.28
N VAL A 158 -5.54 8.10 -3.29
CA VAL A 158 -6.49 8.34 -2.19
C VAL A 158 -5.73 8.35 -0.87
N LEU A 159 -5.76 9.49 -0.19
CA LEU A 159 -5.33 9.59 1.20
C LEU A 159 -6.57 9.45 2.08
N ALA A 160 -6.54 8.48 2.99
CA ALA A 160 -7.64 8.18 3.89
C ALA A 160 -7.16 8.19 5.34
N ARG A 161 -8.05 8.57 6.26
CA ARG A 161 -7.82 8.59 7.71
C ARG A 161 -8.56 7.44 8.36
N HIS A 162 -7.91 6.75 9.29
CA HIS A 162 -8.53 5.73 10.12
C HIS A 162 -9.44 6.41 11.15
N THR A 163 -10.74 6.08 11.11
CA THR A 163 -11.77 6.75 11.91
C THR A 163 -12.21 5.96 13.14
N SER A 164 -11.59 4.83 13.41
CA SER A 164 -11.88 3.84 14.48
C SER A 164 -12.78 4.24 15.62
#